data_a1420cb90222b8c0728804ad003d570c
#
_entry.id   a1420cb90222b8c0728804ad003d570c
#
_cell.length_a   1.000
_cell.length_b   1.000
_cell.length_c   1.000
_cell.angle_alpha   90.00
_cell.angle_beta   90.00
_cell.angle_gamma   90.00
#
_symmetry.space_group_name_H-M   'P 1'
#
loop_
_entity.id
_entity.type
_entity.pdbx_description
1 polymer ?
#
loop_
_entity_poly.entity_id
_entity_poly.type
_entity_poly.pdbx_seq_one_letter_code
_entity_poly.pdbx_strand_id
1 'polypeptide(L)'
;MHVHLTGSVFPKTLEELAQKHHVELPEYQSIEDLYDRSEFKSILPMLKVAVSVMRDLSDFSRIVYETMREAAQNGVRYREIFWNPTDHQSVPDFQYRNAMEGIIEGLKNAEKDFGIVGRMIPSINREESAQLAVDLVTLVLENPFEEVIGLGMDYLETGHPPEKFWKAYQIAGEGGLHLTAHAGEFGEPWNNVETSLDLLKCERIDHGYTIVDNPELIQRCIDQEVVFTVVPSNSYYSRTLRKEDWPYQHPIYQMGRLGLNIFPNSDDPPLHHTNPGKCYVDMVRKFDYSIDDIRQFIIHSINASFVDEPTKKTWRREWLAEFDELRKSLKSEQFN
;
A
#
# COMPACT_ATOMS: atom_id res chain seq x y z
N MET A 1 4.99 2.59 0.36
CA MET A 1 4.54 2.57 -1.03
C MET A 1 3.30 1.72 -1.24
N HIS A 2 2.95 0.91 -0.28
CA HIS A 2 1.72 0.13 -0.29
C HIS A 2 0.90 0.54 0.94
N VAL A 3 0.00 1.48 0.73
CA VAL A 3 -0.94 2.01 1.72
C VAL A 3 -2.16 2.55 0.99
N HIS A 4 -3.34 2.29 1.55
CA HIS A 4 -4.61 2.74 1.01
C HIS A 4 -5.11 3.98 1.73
N LEU A 5 -5.55 4.99 0.98
CA LEU A 5 -6.07 6.24 1.56
C LEU A 5 -7.30 5.97 2.41
N THR A 6 -8.24 5.21 1.88
CA THR A 6 -9.50 4.87 2.57
C THR A 6 -9.24 4.06 3.84
N GLY A 7 -8.31 3.09 3.80
CA GLY A 7 -7.91 2.29 4.95
C GLY A 7 -7.01 3.02 5.94
N SER A 8 -6.60 4.25 5.63
CA SER A 8 -5.78 5.10 6.50
C SER A 8 -6.56 6.11 7.32
N VAL A 9 -7.89 6.13 7.22
CA VAL A 9 -8.74 7.01 8.04
C VAL A 9 -8.64 6.57 9.51
N PHE A 10 -8.18 7.46 10.39
CA PHE A 10 -8.08 7.15 11.82
C PHE A 10 -9.45 7.09 12.49
N PRO A 11 -9.65 6.23 13.53
CA PRO A 11 -10.93 6.05 14.18
C PRO A 11 -11.60 7.36 14.62
N LYS A 12 -10.83 8.25 15.26
CA LYS A 12 -11.34 9.56 15.69
C LYS A 12 -11.76 10.46 14.52
N THR A 13 -11.00 10.44 13.44
CA THR A 13 -11.32 11.20 12.22
C THR A 13 -12.56 10.65 11.56
N LEU A 14 -12.71 9.33 11.51
CA LEU A 14 -13.92 8.66 11.03
C LEU A 14 -15.16 9.12 11.82
N GLU A 15 -15.09 9.14 13.15
CA GLU A 15 -16.18 9.57 14.02
C GLU A 15 -16.54 11.04 13.76
N GLU A 16 -15.56 11.93 13.73
CA GLU A 16 -15.76 13.36 13.52
C GLU A 16 -16.37 13.66 12.14
N LEU A 17 -15.89 12.97 11.08
CA LEU A 17 -16.45 13.12 9.75
C LEU A 17 -17.85 12.49 9.62
N ALA A 18 -18.10 11.36 10.29
CA ALA A 18 -19.41 10.77 10.35
C ALA A 18 -20.42 11.73 11.00
N GLN A 19 -20.06 12.41 12.08
CA GLN A 19 -20.87 13.46 12.70
C GLN A 19 -21.10 14.64 11.73
N LYS A 20 -20.03 15.13 11.07
CA LYS A 20 -20.10 16.21 10.09
C LYS A 20 -21.10 15.92 8.97
N HIS A 21 -21.09 14.69 8.46
CA HIS A 21 -21.89 14.28 7.30
C HIS A 21 -23.16 13.51 7.64
N HIS A 22 -23.49 13.37 8.92
CA HIS A 22 -24.66 12.63 9.41
C HIS A 22 -24.68 11.18 8.90
N VAL A 23 -23.52 10.52 8.92
CA VAL A 23 -23.36 9.11 8.57
C VAL A 23 -23.49 8.26 9.83
N GLU A 24 -24.34 7.25 9.78
CA GLU A 24 -24.47 6.29 10.90
C GLU A 24 -23.26 5.35 10.92
N LEU A 25 -22.62 5.27 12.09
CA LEU A 25 -21.57 4.30 12.35
C LEU A 25 -22.15 3.00 12.91
N PRO A 26 -21.51 1.85 12.69
CA PRO A 26 -21.84 0.61 13.38
C PRO A 26 -21.76 0.81 14.91
N GLU A 27 -22.55 0.05 15.68
CA GLU A 27 -22.46 0.09 17.14
C GLU A 27 -21.05 -0.26 17.63
N TYR A 28 -20.50 0.52 18.57
CA TYR A 28 -19.19 0.33 19.18
C TYR A 28 -19.22 0.74 20.66
N GLN A 29 -18.33 0.19 21.47
CA GLN A 29 -18.17 0.54 22.88
C GLN A 29 -17.15 1.67 23.05
N SER A 30 -16.06 1.62 22.30
CA SER A 30 -15.08 2.70 22.15
C SER A 30 -14.79 2.91 20.67
N ILE A 31 -14.30 4.09 20.30
CA ILE A 31 -14.02 4.41 18.89
C ILE A 31 -12.97 3.46 18.29
N GLU A 32 -12.05 2.95 19.11
CA GLU A 32 -11.04 1.99 18.75
C GLU A 32 -11.65 0.64 18.35
N ASP A 33 -12.77 0.25 18.98
CA ASP A 33 -13.46 -1.02 18.70
C ASP A 33 -14.04 -1.08 17.27
N LEU A 34 -14.24 0.08 16.62
CA LEU A 34 -14.67 0.13 15.22
C LEU A 34 -13.68 -0.61 14.31
N TYR A 35 -12.40 -0.59 14.66
CA TYR A 35 -11.32 -1.17 13.89
C TYR A 35 -10.83 -2.51 14.47
N ASP A 36 -11.34 -2.95 15.62
CA ASP A 36 -10.97 -4.24 16.24
C ASP A 36 -11.66 -5.42 15.53
N ARG A 37 -11.49 -5.50 14.23
CA ARG A 37 -12.08 -6.53 13.39
C ARG A 37 -10.99 -7.35 12.73
N SER A 38 -10.77 -8.52 13.28
CA SER A 38 -9.67 -9.40 12.90
C SER A 38 -9.88 -10.18 11.60
N GLU A 39 -10.99 -10.00 10.87
CA GLU A 39 -11.28 -10.73 9.63
C GLU A 39 -11.43 -9.81 8.42
N PHE A 40 -10.81 -10.16 7.27
CA PHE A 40 -10.91 -9.38 6.04
C PHE A 40 -12.37 -9.04 5.68
N LYS A 41 -13.27 -10.03 5.77
CA LYS A 41 -14.71 -9.81 5.53
C LYS A 41 -15.34 -8.74 6.43
N SER A 42 -14.71 -8.41 7.55
CA SER A 42 -15.18 -7.35 8.44
C SER A 42 -14.45 -6.01 8.24
N ILE A 43 -13.35 -5.98 7.49
CA ILE A 43 -12.69 -4.74 7.06
C ILE A 43 -13.51 -4.02 5.99
N LEU A 44 -14.03 -4.73 4.99
CA LEU A 44 -14.79 -4.14 3.88
C LEU A 44 -15.96 -3.24 4.31
N PRO A 45 -16.81 -3.59 5.29
CA PRO A 45 -17.84 -2.67 5.78
C PRO A 45 -17.26 -1.36 6.33
N MET A 46 -16.10 -1.41 6.97
CA MET A 46 -15.44 -0.21 7.50
C MET A 46 -14.84 0.65 6.38
N LEU A 47 -14.29 0.06 5.33
CA LEU A 47 -13.86 0.80 4.14
C LEU A 47 -15.04 1.54 3.50
N LYS A 48 -16.22 0.90 3.38
CA LYS A 48 -17.44 1.54 2.88
C LYS A 48 -17.88 2.72 3.75
N VAL A 49 -17.79 2.59 5.07
CA VAL A 49 -18.07 3.71 5.99
C VAL A 49 -17.05 4.82 5.79
N ALA A 50 -15.76 4.51 5.68
CA ALA A 50 -14.72 5.50 5.42
C ALA A 50 -14.96 6.25 4.10
N VAL A 51 -15.30 5.55 3.01
CA VAL A 51 -15.71 6.16 1.73
C VAL A 51 -16.89 7.11 1.94
N SER A 52 -17.91 6.72 2.70
CA SER A 52 -19.15 7.51 2.87
C SER A 52 -18.96 8.81 3.62
N VAL A 53 -17.87 8.96 4.38
CA VAL A 53 -17.53 10.19 5.13
C VAL A 53 -16.55 11.11 4.40
N MET A 54 -15.94 10.64 3.30
CA MET A 54 -15.01 11.42 2.46
C MET A 54 -15.80 12.12 1.35
N ARG A 55 -16.36 13.29 1.63
CA ARG A 55 -17.32 13.94 0.73
C ARG A 55 -16.82 15.22 0.09
N ASP A 56 -16.11 16.04 0.83
CA ASP A 56 -15.64 17.32 0.33
C ASP A 56 -14.10 17.43 0.37
N LEU A 57 -13.57 18.44 -0.29
CA LEU A 57 -12.15 18.73 -0.38
C LEU A 57 -11.44 18.69 0.98
N SER A 58 -12.07 19.27 2.01
CA SER A 58 -11.46 19.36 3.35
C SER A 58 -11.34 18.00 4.03
N ASP A 59 -12.21 17.03 3.72
CA ASP A 59 -12.14 15.67 4.25
C ASP A 59 -10.93 14.95 3.68
N PHE A 60 -10.77 15.01 2.35
CA PHE A 60 -9.62 14.42 1.67
C PHE A 60 -8.31 15.06 2.12
N SER A 61 -8.26 16.40 2.20
CA SER A 61 -7.08 17.13 2.68
C SER A 61 -6.67 16.71 4.08
N ARG A 62 -7.63 16.62 5.00
CA ARG A 62 -7.40 16.19 6.37
C ARG A 62 -6.87 14.76 6.47
N ILE A 63 -7.54 13.81 5.81
CA ILE A 63 -7.17 12.38 5.87
C ILE A 63 -5.77 12.17 5.32
N VAL A 64 -5.46 12.78 4.18
CA VAL A 64 -4.12 12.71 3.59
C VAL A 64 -3.08 13.32 4.53
N TYR A 65 -3.34 14.51 5.07
CA TYR A 65 -2.40 15.16 6.00
C TYR A 65 -2.12 14.30 7.24
N GLU A 66 -3.16 13.72 7.85
CA GLU A 66 -3.03 12.87 9.03
C GLU A 66 -2.26 11.57 8.71
N THR A 67 -2.55 10.94 7.57
CA THR A 67 -1.86 9.75 7.07
C THR A 67 -0.37 10.02 6.80
N MET A 68 -0.06 11.16 6.20
CA MET A 68 1.32 11.56 5.92
C MET A 68 2.07 11.95 7.19
N ARG A 69 1.41 12.64 8.14
CA ARG A 69 1.97 12.98 9.45
C ARG A 69 2.37 11.71 10.22
N GLU A 70 1.48 10.73 10.28
CA GLU A 70 1.75 9.46 10.95
C GLU A 70 2.96 8.75 10.33
N ALA A 71 3.02 8.72 8.99
CA ALA A 71 4.14 8.13 8.27
C ALA A 71 5.47 8.85 8.58
N ALA A 72 5.48 10.19 8.56
CA ALA A 72 6.67 10.99 8.86
C ALA A 72 7.16 10.75 10.30
N GLN A 73 6.24 10.65 11.27
CA GLN A 73 6.56 10.33 12.66
C GLN A 73 7.18 8.93 12.83
N ASN A 74 6.97 8.05 11.86
CA ASN A 74 7.56 6.70 11.78
C ASN A 74 8.76 6.62 10.82
N GLY A 75 9.38 7.77 10.47
CA GLY A 75 10.61 7.83 9.69
C GLY A 75 10.42 7.70 8.17
N VAL A 76 9.20 7.72 7.66
CA VAL A 76 8.92 7.70 6.22
C VAL A 76 9.19 9.09 5.63
N ARG A 77 9.89 9.14 4.50
CA ARG A 77 10.24 10.38 3.77
C ARG A 77 9.59 10.50 2.41
N TYR A 78 9.15 9.39 1.87
CA TYR A 78 8.43 9.31 0.60
C TYR A 78 7.34 8.25 0.69
N ARG A 79 6.16 8.53 0.16
CA ARG A 79 5.00 7.62 0.20
C ARG A 79 4.23 7.65 -1.10
N GLU A 80 3.84 6.47 -1.60
CA GLU A 80 2.87 6.30 -2.67
C GLU A 80 1.59 5.72 -2.06
N ILE A 81 0.43 6.29 -2.39
CA ILE A 81 -0.84 6.03 -1.73
C ILE A 81 -1.84 5.55 -2.77
N PHE A 82 -2.41 4.36 -2.56
CA PHE A 82 -3.52 3.85 -3.34
C PHE A 82 -4.82 4.55 -2.95
N TRP A 83 -5.65 4.80 -3.94
CA TRP A 83 -6.99 5.33 -3.75
C TRP A 83 -7.92 4.86 -4.86
N ASN A 84 -9.14 4.43 -4.52
CA ASN A 84 -10.15 3.91 -5.44
C ASN A 84 -11.22 4.99 -5.71
N PRO A 85 -11.06 5.85 -6.74
CA PRO A 85 -12.04 6.89 -7.06
C PRO A 85 -13.43 6.35 -7.36
N THR A 86 -13.53 5.13 -7.93
CA THR A 86 -14.80 4.50 -8.29
C THR A 86 -15.66 4.14 -7.09
N ASP A 87 -15.08 3.87 -5.94
CA ASP A 87 -15.82 3.60 -4.69
C ASP A 87 -16.69 4.78 -4.27
N HIS A 88 -16.29 6.00 -4.64
CA HIS A 88 -17.01 7.24 -4.29
C HIS A 88 -18.16 7.58 -5.23
N GLN A 89 -18.41 6.81 -6.29
CA GLN A 89 -19.51 7.11 -7.25
C GLN A 89 -20.90 7.16 -6.61
N SER A 90 -21.09 6.45 -5.49
CA SER A 90 -22.35 6.48 -4.72
C SER A 90 -22.42 7.62 -3.71
N VAL A 91 -21.34 8.36 -3.49
CA VAL A 91 -21.27 9.49 -2.59
C VAL A 91 -21.95 10.72 -3.27
N PRO A 92 -22.92 11.39 -2.62
CA PRO A 92 -23.57 12.55 -3.20
C PRO A 92 -22.55 13.63 -3.61
N ASP A 93 -22.76 14.20 -4.79
CA ASP A 93 -21.98 15.32 -5.35
C ASP A 93 -20.47 15.04 -5.50
N PHE A 94 -20.04 13.76 -5.46
CA PHE A 94 -18.64 13.40 -5.65
C PHE A 94 -18.13 13.84 -7.03
N GLN A 95 -16.99 14.51 -7.02
CA GLN A 95 -16.25 14.91 -8.21
C GLN A 95 -14.77 14.57 -8.03
N TYR A 96 -14.23 13.77 -8.94
CA TYR A 96 -12.81 13.34 -8.93
C TYR A 96 -11.85 14.52 -8.77
N ARG A 97 -12.06 15.62 -9.52
CA ARG A 97 -11.20 16.80 -9.48
C ARG A 97 -11.19 17.45 -8.09
N ASN A 98 -12.34 17.61 -7.46
CA ASN A 98 -12.43 18.22 -6.12
C ASN A 98 -11.74 17.33 -5.07
N ALA A 99 -11.90 16.02 -5.17
CA ALA A 99 -11.22 15.08 -4.28
C ALA A 99 -9.70 15.16 -4.46
N MET A 100 -9.20 15.17 -5.71
CA MET A 100 -7.78 15.33 -6.01
C MET A 100 -7.21 16.66 -5.53
N GLU A 101 -7.92 17.76 -5.67
CA GLU A 101 -7.49 19.07 -5.12
C GLU A 101 -7.33 19.01 -3.61
N GLY A 102 -8.25 18.34 -2.88
CA GLY A 102 -8.13 18.11 -1.45
C GLY A 102 -6.95 17.21 -1.09
N ILE A 103 -6.77 16.12 -1.82
CA ILE A 103 -5.61 15.22 -1.65
C ILE A 103 -4.31 16.00 -1.81
N ILE A 104 -4.17 16.77 -2.88
CA ILE A 104 -2.97 17.57 -3.18
C ILE A 104 -2.72 18.62 -2.10
N GLU A 105 -3.75 19.28 -1.60
CA GLU A 105 -3.63 20.21 -0.47
C GLU A 105 -3.07 19.50 0.77
N GLY A 106 -3.60 18.32 1.11
CA GLY A 106 -3.11 17.50 2.22
C GLY A 106 -1.65 17.07 2.06
N LEU A 107 -1.27 16.64 0.85
CA LEU A 107 0.12 16.28 0.52
C LEU A 107 1.07 17.46 0.69
N LYS A 108 0.73 18.63 0.13
CA LYS A 108 1.56 19.85 0.21
C LYS A 108 1.70 20.37 1.64
N ASN A 109 0.63 20.32 2.43
CA ASN A 109 0.68 20.69 3.84
C ASN A 109 1.59 19.75 4.64
N ALA A 110 1.49 18.43 4.40
CA ALA A 110 2.35 17.45 5.04
C ALA A 110 3.82 17.58 4.63
N GLU A 111 4.10 17.82 3.35
CA GLU A 111 5.47 18.08 2.88
C GLU A 111 6.08 19.30 3.55
N LYS A 112 5.32 20.41 3.64
CA LYS A 112 5.73 21.64 4.31
C LYS A 112 6.04 21.43 5.79
N ASP A 113 5.18 20.70 6.50
CA ASP A 113 5.25 20.60 7.96
C ASP A 113 6.19 19.48 8.44
N PHE A 114 6.36 18.41 7.64
CA PHE A 114 7.11 17.21 8.03
C PHE A 114 8.21 16.79 7.04
N GLY A 115 8.32 17.42 5.89
CA GLY A 115 9.31 17.08 4.87
C GLY A 115 9.08 15.74 4.17
N ILE A 116 7.86 15.18 4.26
CA ILE A 116 7.49 13.91 3.61
C ILE A 116 6.80 14.18 2.27
N VAL A 117 7.32 13.59 1.20
CA VAL A 117 6.75 13.70 -0.14
C VAL A 117 5.75 12.57 -0.39
N GLY A 118 4.57 12.90 -0.89
CA GLY A 118 3.53 11.92 -1.24
C GLY A 118 3.17 11.93 -2.73
N ARG A 119 2.79 10.77 -3.24
CA ARG A 119 2.25 10.57 -4.59
C ARG A 119 1.03 9.67 -4.55
N MET A 120 0.18 9.78 -5.57
CA MET A 120 -1.06 9.02 -5.66
C MET A 120 -1.00 7.96 -6.75
N ILE A 121 -1.60 6.82 -6.45
CA ILE A 121 -1.81 5.72 -7.38
C ILE A 121 -3.33 5.41 -7.37
N PRO A 122 -4.13 6.04 -8.25
CA PRO A 122 -5.50 5.59 -8.47
C PRO A 122 -5.55 4.09 -8.70
N SER A 123 -6.50 3.41 -8.05
CA SER A 123 -6.53 1.95 -8.02
C SER A 123 -7.85 1.42 -8.56
N ILE A 124 -7.78 0.35 -9.32
CA ILE A 124 -8.93 -0.41 -9.81
C ILE A 124 -9.43 -1.30 -8.67
N ASN A 125 -10.70 -1.14 -8.29
CA ASN A 125 -11.38 -2.13 -7.49
C ASN A 125 -11.67 -3.35 -8.37
N ARG A 126 -10.97 -4.48 -8.15
CA ARG A 126 -11.06 -5.65 -9.03
C ARG A 126 -12.39 -6.40 -8.95
N GLU A 127 -13.23 -6.10 -7.97
CA GLU A 127 -14.59 -6.64 -7.89
C GLU A 127 -15.52 -5.98 -8.92
N GLU A 128 -15.16 -4.80 -9.44
CA GLU A 128 -15.92 -4.05 -10.43
C GLU A 128 -15.72 -4.59 -11.87
N SER A 129 -16.44 -4.01 -12.82
CA SER A 129 -16.36 -4.42 -14.22
C SER A 129 -15.07 -3.97 -14.90
N ALA A 130 -14.60 -4.70 -15.91
CA ALA A 130 -13.46 -4.29 -16.74
C ALA A 130 -13.71 -2.94 -17.45
N GLN A 131 -14.97 -2.62 -17.79
CA GLN A 131 -15.31 -1.34 -18.40
C GLN A 131 -15.13 -0.19 -17.42
N LEU A 132 -15.54 -0.34 -16.16
CA LEU A 132 -15.36 0.70 -15.15
C LEU A 132 -13.87 0.98 -14.88
N ALA A 133 -13.02 -0.03 -14.96
CA ALA A 133 -11.57 0.14 -14.90
C ALA A 133 -11.03 0.97 -16.08
N VAL A 134 -11.53 0.75 -17.28
CA VAL A 134 -11.19 1.58 -18.47
C VAL A 134 -11.68 3.02 -18.28
N ASP A 135 -12.89 3.19 -17.76
CA ASP A 135 -13.48 4.51 -17.51
C ASP A 135 -12.67 5.27 -16.44
N LEU A 136 -12.21 4.59 -15.38
CA LEU A 136 -11.31 5.16 -14.36
C LEU A 136 -10.03 5.66 -14.99
N VAL A 137 -9.33 4.84 -15.77
CA VAL A 137 -8.07 5.23 -16.42
C VAL A 137 -8.27 6.41 -17.36
N THR A 138 -9.36 6.39 -18.13
CA THR A 138 -9.72 7.51 -19.01
C THR A 138 -9.93 8.79 -18.22
N LEU A 139 -10.68 8.73 -17.11
CA LEU A 139 -10.91 9.86 -16.22
C LEU A 139 -9.60 10.43 -15.67
N VAL A 140 -8.68 9.56 -15.23
CA VAL A 140 -7.37 9.96 -14.70
C VAL A 140 -6.54 10.66 -15.77
N LEU A 141 -6.46 10.12 -16.97
CA LEU A 141 -5.67 10.69 -18.08
C LEU A 141 -6.27 11.98 -18.64
N GLU A 142 -7.58 12.14 -18.64
CA GLU A 142 -8.27 13.37 -19.03
C GLU A 142 -8.19 14.49 -17.98
N ASN A 143 -7.87 14.12 -16.72
CA ASN A 143 -7.71 15.04 -15.59
C ASN A 143 -6.34 14.87 -14.96
N PRO A 144 -5.25 15.19 -15.65
CA PRO A 144 -3.90 14.95 -15.16
C PRO A 144 -3.56 15.82 -13.96
N PHE A 145 -2.90 15.21 -12.98
CA PHE A 145 -2.27 15.87 -11.83
C PHE A 145 -0.84 15.33 -11.70
N GLU A 146 0.11 16.22 -11.38
CA GLU A 146 1.52 15.86 -11.24
C GLU A 146 1.75 14.84 -10.14
N GLU A 147 0.91 14.87 -9.10
CA GLU A 147 0.97 13.97 -7.97
C GLU A 147 0.47 12.55 -8.29
N VAL A 148 -0.24 12.35 -9.40
CA VAL A 148 -0.70 11.03 -9.88
C VAL A 148 0.37 10.42 -10.76
N ILE A 149 0.98 9.33 -10.30
CA ILE A 149 2.16 8.75 -10.96
C ILE A 149 1.98 7.33 -11.48
N GLY A 150 0.89 6.66 -11.11
CA GLY A 150 0.70 5.26 -11.49
C GLY A 150 -0.74 4.81 -11.44
N LEU A 151 -0.97 3.57 -11.83
CA LEU A 151 -2.22 2.82 -11.70
C LEU A 151 -1.97 1.58 -10.85
N GLY A 152 -2.87 1.33 -9.90
CA GLY A 152 -2.92 0.13 -9.07
C GLY A 152 -4.16 -0.72 -9.32
N MET A 153 -4.21 -1.87 -8.66
CA MET A 153 -5.39 -2.74 -8.56
C MET A 153 -5.38 -3.43 -7.21
N ASP A 154 -6.50 -3.45 -6.52
CA ASP A 154 -6.68 -3.97 -5.18
C ASP A 154 -8.03 -4.67 -4.98
N TYR A 155 -8.49 -4.84 -3.73
CA TYR A 155 -9.70 -5.58 -3.34
C TYR A 155 -9.57 -7.10 -3.51
N LEU A 156 -10.70 -7.83 -3.40
CA LEU A 156 -10.74 -9.29 -3.32
C LEU A 156 -10.25 -9.95 -4.61
N GLU A 157 -9.13 -10.66 -4.54
CA GLU A 157 -8.51 -11.35 -5.67
C GLU A 157 -9.33 -12.57 -6.13
N THR A 158 -9.94 -13.29 -5.18
CA THR A 158 -10.67 -14.52 -5.45
C THR A 158 -11.83 -14.30 -6.44
N GLY A 159 -11.76 -14.96 -7.58
CA GLY A 159 -12.76 -14.83 -8.66
C GLY A 159 -12.60 -13.58 -9.53
N HIS A 160 -11.59 -12.75 -9.28
CA HIS A 160 -11.34 -11.52 -10.02
C HIS A 160 -9.88 -11.46 -10.52
N PRO A 161 -9.51 -12.33 -11.48
CA PRO A 161 -8.13 -12.48 -11.92
C PRO A 161 -7.62 -11.25 -12.69
N PRO A 162 -6.29 -11.01 -12.71
CA PRO A 162 -5.70 -9.80 -13.26
C PRO A 162 -5.95 -9.61 -14.77
N GLU A 163 -6.03 -10.67 -15.55
CA GLU A 163 -6.27 -10.57 -17.00
C GLU A 163 -7.58 -9.87 -17.37
N LYS A 164 -8.56 -9.81 -16.47
CA LYS A 164 -9.80 -9.05 -16.66
C LYS A 164 -9.53 -7.58 -16.97
N PHE A 165 -8.44 -7.03 -16.49
CA PHE A 165 -8.15 -5.60 -16.52
C PHE A 165 -7.04 -5.20 -17.51
N TRP A 166 -6.61 -6.13 -18.38
CA TRP A 166 -5.51 -5.91 -19.33
C TRP A 166 -5.66 -4.63 -20.15
N LYS A 167 -6.91 -4.30 -20.56
CA LYS A 167 -7.16 -3.12 -21.39
C LYS A 167 -6.94 -1.80 -20.63
N ALA A 168 -7.38 -1.74 -19.38
CA ALA A 168 -7.15 -0.57 -18.52
C ALA A 168 -5.65 -0.35 -18.29
N TYR A 169 -4.90 -1.41 -17.99
CA TYR A 169 -3.46 -1.35 -17.82
C TYR A 169 -2.71 -0.94 -19.09
N GLN A 170 -3.14 -1.46 -20.25
CA GLN A 170 -2.56 -1.03 -21.53
C GLN A 170 -2.72 0.48 -21.72
N ILE A 171 -3.94 1.02 -21.55
CA ILE A 171 -4.22 2.45 -21.71
C ILE A 171 -3.42 3.28 -20.70
N ALA A 172 -3.32 2.84 -19.45
CA ALA A 172 -2.55 3.52 -18.42
C ALA A 172 -1.05 3.60 -18.76
N GLY A 173 -0.45 2.48 -19.18
CA GLY A 173 0.94 2.43 -19.60
C GLY A 173 1.22 3.27 -20.86
N GLU A 174 0.34 3.22 -21.85
CA GLU A 174 0.41 4.10 -23.04
C GLU A 174 0.25 5.57 -22.67
N GLY A 175 -0.48 5.88 -21.59
CA GLY A 175 -0.63 7.22 -21.00
C GLY A 175 0.53 7.66 -20.12
N GLY A 176 1.56 6.82 -19.94
CA GLY A 176 2.76 7.15 -19.18
C GLY A 176 2.66 6.94 -17.65
N LEU A 177 1.62 6.25 -17.18
CA LEU A 177 1.49 5.87 -15.77
C LEU A 177 2.35 4.64 -15.46
N HIS A 178 3.00 4.64 -14.29
CA HIS A 178 3.62 3.45 -13.72
C HIS A 178 2.55 2.42 -13.31
N LEU A 179 2.89 1.13 -13.33
CA LEU A 179 1.93 0.05 -13.15
C LEU A 179 2.31 -0.86 -11.98
N THR A 180 1.35 -1.10 -11.10
CA THR A 180 1.47 -2.06 -9.99
C THR A 180 0.15 -2.78 -9.77
N ALA A 181 0.16 -3.93 -9.10
CA ALA A 181 -1.06 -4.67 -8.78
C ALA A 181 -0.89 -5.53 -7.54
N HIS A 182 -1.95 -5.67 -6.74
CA HIS A 182 -2.06 -6.72 -5.75
C HIS A 182 -2.23 -8.06 -6.46
N ALA A 183 -1.38 -9.02 -6.15
CA ALA A 183 -1.46 -10.37 -6.71
C ALA A 183 -0.90 -11.40 -5.73
N GLY A 184 -1.50 -12.57 -5.65
CA GLY A 184 -1.07 -13.65 -4.77
C GLY A 184 -1.27 -13.37 -3.29
N GLU A 185 -2.22 -12.50 -2.92
CA GLU A 185 -2.51 -12.15 -1.52
C GLU A 185 -3.40 -13.18 -0.83
N PHE A 186 -4.48 -13.62 -1.49
CA PHE A 186 -5.55 -14.42 -0.88
C PHE A 186 -5.38 -15.92 -1.09
N GLY A 187 -4.17 -16.40 -1.36
CA GLY A 187 -3.92 -17.81 -1.67
C GLY A 187 -4.33 -18.20 -3.09
N GLU A 188 -4.63 -17.24 -3.94
CA GLU A 188 -4.87 -17.46 -5.37
C GLU A 188 -3.58 -17.94 -6.05
N PRO A 189 -3.69 -18.68 -7.18
CA PRO A 189 -2.54 -19.26 -7.83
C PRO A 189 -1.44 -18.25 -8.17
N TRP A 190 -0.18 -18.66 -8.08
CA TRP A 190 1.00 -17.86 -8.41
C TRP A 190 0.98 -17.25 -9.82
N ASN A 191 0.22 -17.83 -10.75
CA ASN A 191 0.07 -17.30 -12.10
C ASN A 191 -0.61 -15.92 -12.14
N ASN A 192 -1.32 -15.49 -11.09
CA ASN A 192 -1.79 -14.12 -10.99
C ASN A 192 -0.62 -13.12 -10.88
N VAL A 193 0.45 -13.49 -10.16
CA VAL A 193 1.68 -12.71 -10.11
C VAL A 193 2.33 -12.65 -11.51
N GLU A 194 2.44 -13.79 -12.17
CA GLU A 194 2.99 -13.87 -13.54
C GLU A 194 2.16 -13.04 -14.53
N THR A 195 0.84 -13.17 -14.51
CA THR A 195 -0.07 -12.39 -15.37
C THR A 195 0.06 -10.88 -15.13
N SER A 196 0.22 -10.47 -13.87
CA SER A 196 0.42 -9.05 -13.55
C SER A 196 1.74 -8.53 -14.12
N LEU A 197 2.82 -9.31 -14.09
CA LEU A 197 4.09 -8.94 -14.69
C LEU A 197 4.05 -8.97 -16.23
N ASP A 198 3.50 -10.04 -16.82
CA ASP A 198 3.61 -10.30 -18.25
C ASP A 198 2.53 -9.62 -19.10
N LEU A 199 1.30 -9.64 -18.64
CA LEU A 199 0.15 -9.07 -19.36
C LEU A 199 -0.11 -7.64 -18.95
N LEU A 200 -0.16 -7.36 -17.64
CA LEU A 200 -0.44 -6.01 -17.13
C LEU A 200 0.80 -5.12 -17.14
N LYS A 201 2.01 -5.68 -17.32
CA LYS A 201 3.29 -4.97 -17.33
C LYS A 201 3.60 -4.24 -16.02
N CYS A 202 3.17 -4.81 -14.89
CA CYS A 202 3.49 -4.24 -13.60
C CYS A 202 5.01 -4.19 -13.36
N GLU A 203 5.48 -3.06 -12.83
CA GLU A 203 6.89 -2.82 -12.52
C GLU A 203 7.27 -3.32 -11.12
N ARG A 204 6.27 -3.48 -10.25
CA ARG A 204 6.34 -4.11 -8.93
C ARG A 204 5.04 -4.84 -8.63
N ILE A 205 5.08 -5.71 -7.63
CA ILE A 205 3.90 -6.48 -7.18
C ILE A 205 3.62 -6.15 -5.72
N ASP A 206 2.35 -5.90 -5.40
CA ASP A 206 1.89 -5.75 -4.05
C ASP A 206 1.49 -7.13 -3.51
N HIS A 207 1.98 -7.50 -2.31
CA HIS A 207 1.98 -8.83 -1.69
C HIS A 207 2.86 -9.87 -2.38
N GLY A 208 2.37 -10.58 -3.38
CA GLY A 208 3.11 -11.59 -4.15
C GLY A 208 3.30 -12.93 -3.43
N TYR A 209 2.52 -13.23 -2.37
CA TYR A 209 2.81 -14.33 -1.45
C TYR A 209 2.85 -15.71 -2.10
N THR A 210 1.99 -15.97 -3.07
CA THR A 210 1.91 -17.29 -3.73
C THR A 210 3.02 -17.57 -4.75
N ILE A 211 3.90 -16.60 -4.99
CA ILE A 211 5.08 -16.81 -5.85
C ILE A 211 5.99 -17.94 -5.33
N VAL A 212 5.97 -18.19 -4.01
CA VAL A 212 6.77 -19.23 -3.36
C VAL A 212 6.48 -20.64 -3.89
N ASP A 213 5.35 -20.82 -4.56
CA ASP A 213 4.94 -22.10 -5.15
C ASP A 213 5.56 -22.34 -6.54
N ASN A 214 6.27 -21.35 -7.13
CA ASN A 214 6.87 -21.48 -8.45
C ASN A 214 8.36 -21.06 -8.48
N PRO A 215 9.30 -22.02 -8.36
CA PRO A 215 10.75 -21.74 -8.37
C PRO A 215 11.24 -21.06 -9.65
N GLU A 216 10.64 -21.33 -10.80
CA GLU A 216 11.04 -20.73 -12.08
C GLU A 216 10.66 -19.25 -12.11
N LEU A 217 9.44 -18.92 -11.64
CA LEU A 217 8.99 -17.54 -11.53
C LEU A 217 9.81 -16.75 -10.49
N ILE A 218 10.17 -17.38 -9.36
CA ILE A 218 11.06 -16.78 -8.36
C ILE A 218 12.40 -16.40 -9.01
N GLN A 219 13.06 -17.32 -9.72
CA GLN A 219 14.35 -17.04 -10.34
C GLN A 219 14.23 -15.92 -11.37
N ARG A 220 13.18 -15.92 -12.18
CA ARG A 220 12.90 -14.85 -13.13
C ARG A 220 12.73 -13.48 -12.45
N CYS A 221 11.99 -13.41 -11.35
CA CYS A 221 11.80 -12.17 -10.62
C CYS A 221 13.10 -11.67 -9.96
N ILE A 222 13.97 -12.57 -9.52
CA ILE A 222 15.30 -12.22 -9.02
C ILE A 222 16.15 -11.62 -10.15
N ASP A 223 16.20 -12.29 -11.29
CA ASP A 223 17.01 -11.86 -12.46
C ASP A 223 16.53 -10.51 -13.03
N GLN A 224 15.23 -10.22 -12.91
CA GLN A 224 14.60 -8.97 -13.34
C GLN A 224 14.52 -7.91 -12.24
N GLU A 225 15.04 -8.18 -11.06
CA GLU A 225 15.03 -7.29 -9.90
C GLU A 225 13.61 -6.82 -9.49
N VAL A 226 12.56 -7.63 -9.74
CA VAL A 226 11.18 -7.32 -9.36
C VAL A 226 11.09 -7.14 -7.85
N VAL A 227 10.42 -6.08 -7.41
CA VAL A 227 10.24 -5.78 -5.99
C VAL A 227 8.81 -6.09 -5.55
N PHE A 228 8.69 -6.65 -4.34
CA PHE A 228 7.41 -7.02 -3.71
C PHE A 228 7.18 -6.19 -2.44
N THR A 229 6.00 -5.57 -2.33
CA THR A 229 5.60 -4.81 -1.15
C THR A 229 4.86 -5.73 -0.19
N VAL A 230 5.57 -6.32 0.78
CA VAL A 230 4.97 -7.26 1.73
C VAL A 230 4.36 -6.54 2.93
N VAL A 231 3.31 -7.13 3.53
CA VAL A 231 2.55 -6.55 4.64
C VAL A 231 2.64 -7.47 5.87
N PRO A 232 3.57 -7.21 6.81
CA PRO A 232 3.81 -8.09 7.97
C PRO A 232 2.63 -8.17 8.94
N SER A 233 1.73 -7.20 8.88
CA SER A 233 0.50 -7.15 9.68
C SER A 233 -0.71 -7.74 8.97
N ASN A 234 -0.58 -8.14 7.69
CA ASN A 234 -1.69 -8.71 6.92
C ASN A 234 -2.19 -9.97 7.62
N SER A 235 -3.41 -9.87 8.13
CA SER A 235 -4.01 -10.91 8.93
C SER A 235 -4.66 -12.00 8.09
N TYR A 236 -4.83 -11.81 6.77
CA TYR A 236 -5.45 -12.81 5.93
C TYR A 236 -4.60 -14.06 5.83
N TYR A 237 -3.35 -13.94 5.45
CA TYR A 237 -2.44 -15.08 5.35
C TYR A 237 -2.11 -15.71 6.71
N SER A 238 -1.98 -14.89 7.75
CA SER A 238 -1.73 -15.36 9.11
C SER A 238 -2.85 -16.23 9.69
N ARG A 239 -4.08 -16.11 9.19
CA ARG A 239 -5.21 -16.93 9.64
C ARG A 239 -5.22 -18.33 9.06
N THR A 240 -4.58 -18.53 7.91
CA THR A 240 -4.45 -19.84 7.28
C THR A 240 -3.32 -20.65 7.88
N LEU A 241 -2.43 -20.02 8.67
CA LEU A 241 -1.30 -20.63 9.33
C LEU A 241 -1.50 -20.70 10.85
N ARG A 242 -1.12 -21.82 11.46
CA ARG A 242 -1.07 -21.95 12.92
C ARG A 242 0.02 -21.04 13.48
N LYS A 243 -0.17 -20.53 14.70
CA LYS A 243 0.83 -19.65 15.35
C LYS A 243 2.20 -20.31 15.49
N GLU A 244 2.23 -21.63 15.68
CA GLU A 244 3.46 -22.41 15.82
C GLU A 244 4.27 -22.47 14.50
N ASP A 245 3.57 -22.39 13.37
CA ASP A 245 4.19 -22.42 12.04
C ASP A 245 4.62 -21.02 11.59
N TRP A 246 4.13 -20.00 12.26
CA TRP A 246 4.56 -18.63 12.12
C TRP A 246 5.88 -18.40 12.90
N PRO A 247 6.92 -17.82 12.35
CA PRO A 247 7.03 -17.19 11.02
C PRO A 247 7.44 -18.13 9.86
N TYR A 248 7.93 -19.35 10.15
CA TYR A 248 8.72 -20.17 9.22
C TYR A 248 7.98 -20.62 7.95
N GLN A 249 6.67 -20.79 8.03
CA GLN A 249 5.86 -21.17 6.88
C GLN A 249 5.20 -19.97 6.18
N HIS A 250 5.29 -18.78 6.76
CA HIS A 250 4.72 -17.60 6.13
C HIS A 250 5.52 -17.21 4.88
N PRO A 251 4.86 -16.88 3.75
CA PRO A 251 5.55 -16.48 2.52
C PRO A 251 6.56 -15.34 2.72
N ILE A 252 6.26 -14.34 3.53
CA ILE A 252 7.19 -13.23 3.82
C ILE A 252 8.54 -13.77 4.33
N TYR A 253 8.53 -14.78 5.23
CA TYR A 253 9.75 -15.41 5.70
C TYR A 253 10.51 -16.10 4.57
N GLN A 254 9.80 -16.77 3.67
CA GLN A 254 10.41 -17.54 2.58
C GLN A 254 10.93 -16.63 1.46
N MET A 255 10.16 -15.62 1.06
CA MET A 255 10.46 -14.76 -0.09
C MET A 255 11.84 -14.12 0.01
N GLY A 256 12.17 -13.49 1.13
CA GLY A 256 13.50 -12.87 1.29
C GLY A 256 14.64 -13.89 1.33
N ARG A 257 14.42 -15.09 1.90
CA ARG A 257 15.44 -16.16 1.94
C ARG A 257 15.64 -16.84 0.59
N LEU A 258 14.63 -16.81 -0.25
CA LEU A 258 14.74 -17.26 -1.65
C LEU A 258 15.43 -16.22 -2.55
N GLY A 259 15.72 -15.03 -2.02
CA GLY A 259 16.44 -13.97 -2.74
C GLY A 259 15.55 -12.95 -3.44
N LEU A 260 14.23 -12.99 -3.23
CA LEU A 260 13.32 -12.00 -3.78
C LEU A 260 13.52 -10.63 -3.09
N ASN A 261 13.39 -9.56 -3.85
CA ASN A 261 13.45 -8.20 -3.35
C ASN A 261 12.13 -7.85 -2.67
N ILE A 262 12.12 -7.84 -1.34
CA ILE A 262 10.94 -7.48 -0.55
C ILE A 262 11.24 -6.27 0.34
N PHE A 263 10.19 -5.55 0.75
CA PHE A 263 10.27 -4.61 1.87
C PHE A 263 8.88 -4.43 2.52
N PRO A 264 8.84 -4.15 3.85
CA PRO A 264 7.59 -4.10 4.59
C PRO A 264 6.79 -2.82 4.33
N ASN A 265 5.47 -2.97 4.28
CA ASN A 265 4.48 -1.93 4.09
C ASN A 265 3.32 -2.09 5.08
N SER A 266 2.47 -1.08 5.22
CA SER A 266 1.43 -1.04 6.26
C SER A 266 0.02 -1.33 5.77
N ASP A 267 -0.22 -1.28 4.44
CA ASP A 267 -1.51 -1.54 3.82
C ASP A 267 -2.61 -0.59 4.35
N ASP A 268 -3.45 -1.02 5.26
CA ASP A 268 -4.48 -0.25 5.96
C ASP A 268 -4.08 -0.03 7.44
N PRO A 269 -3.17 0.93 7.76
CA PRO A 269 -2.51 1.00 9.06
C PRO A 269 -3.44 0.98 10.27
N PRO A 270 -4.50 1.82 10.36
CA PRO A 270 -5.43 1.76 11.48
C PRO A 270 -6.20 0.45 11.60
N LEU A 271 -6.63 -0.11 10.46
CA LEU A 271 -7.40 -1.36 10.41
C LEU A 271 -6.55 -2.59 10.77
N HIS A 272 -5.25 -2.52 10.49
CA HIS A 272 -4.27 -3.56 10.84
C HIS A 272 -3.57 -3.31 12.18
N HIS A 273 -3.97 -2.28 12.94
CA HIS A 273 -3.34 -1.88 14.20
C HIS A 273 -1.82 -1.77 14.10
N THR A 274 -1.35 -1.20 13.00
CA THR A 274 0.06 -1.07 12.64
C THR A 274 0.42 0.34 12.22
N ASN A 275 1.71 0.55 11.96
CA ASN A 275 2.27 1.74 11.33
C ASN A 275 3.56 1.35 10.61
N PRO A 276 4.15 2.22 9.77
CA PRO A 276 5.36 1.89 9.03
C PRO A 276 6.52 1.40 9.90
N GLY A 277 6.77 2.06 11.04
CA GLY A 277 7.84 1.66 11.96
C GLY A 277 7.62 0.26 12.55
N LYS A 278 6.37 -0.03 12.95
CA LYS A 278 5.99 -1.34 13.48
C LYS A 278 6.15 -2.44 12.44
N CYS A 279 5.87 -2.16 11.17
CA CYS A 279 6.08 -3.14 10.10
C CYS A 279 7.54 -3.59 10.01
N TYR A 280 8.51 -2.68 10.10
CA TYR A 280 9.94 -3.03 10.16
C TYR A 280 10.30 -3.82 11.42
N VAL A 281 9.73 -3.45 12.57
CA VAL A 281 9.92 -4.20 13.83
C VAL A 281 9.36 -5.62 13.70
N ASP A 282 8.21 -5.78 13.06
CA ASP A 282 7.58 -7.09 12.84
C ASP A 282 8.42 -7.99 11.91
N MET A 283 9.10 -7.44 10.90
CA MET A 283 10.05 -8.22 10.09
C MET A 283 11.14 -8.86 10.95
N VAL A 284 11.69 -8.11 11.91
CA VAL A 284 12.71 -8.64 12.81
C VAL A 284 12.13 -9.61 13.84
N ARG A 285 11.01 -9.24 14.49
CA ARG A 285 10.48 -10.00 15.63
C ARG A 285 9.66 -11.22 15.24
N LYS A 286 8.95 -11.16 14.11
CA LYS A 286 8.03 -12.21 13.69
C LYS A 286 8.56 -13.06 12.55
N PHE A 287 9.40 -12.48 11.68
CA PHE A 287 9.90 -13.16 10.48
C PHE A 287 11.40 -13.44 10.50
N ASP A 288 12.04 -13.24 11.67
CA ASP A 288 13.45 -13.59 11.90
C ASP A 288 14.42 -12.95 10.88
N TYR A 289 14.09 -11.73 10.43
CA TYR A 289 15.04 -10.92 9.68
C TYR A 289 16.00 -10.19 10.63
N SER A 290 17.23 -10.01 10.20
CA SER A 290 18.22 -9.26 10.96
C SER A 290 18.08 -7.75 10.76
N ILE A 291 18.74 -6.95 11.63
CA ILE A 291 18.85 -5.51 11.42
C ILE A 291 19.62 -5.19 10.14
N ASP A 292 20.53 -6.05 9.69
CA ASP A 292 21.26 -5.85 8.46
C ASP A 292 20.36 -6.08 7.23
N ASP A 293 19.32 -6.92 7.32
CA ASP A 293 18.30 -7.06 6.28
C ASP A 293 17.44 -5.78 6.15
N ILE A 294 17.26 -5.01 7.21
CA ILE A 294 16.57 -3.71 7.14
C ILE A 294 17.23 -2.77 6.14
N ARG A 295 18.56 -2.81 6.07
CA ARG A 295 19.32 -2.03 5.07
C ARG A 295 18.96 -2.42 3.64
N GLN A 296 18.78 -3.71 3.39
CA GLN A 296 18.32 -4.18 2.07
C GLN A 296 16.88 -3.76 1.80
N PHE A 297 16.00 -3.82 2.78
CA PHE A 297 14.62 -3.35 2.63
C PHE A 297 14.56 -1.85 2.27
N ILE A 298 15.45 -1.02 2.83
CA ILE A 298 15.57 0.38 2.42
C ILE A 298 15.99 0.50 0.95
N ILE A 299 16.96 -0.29 0.50
CA ILE A 299 17.40 -0.32 -0.91
C ILE A 299 16.23 -0.75 -1.82
N HIS A 300 15.54 -1.84 -1.46
CA HIS A 300 14.41 -2.34 -2.23
C HIS A 300 13.28 -1.30 -2.30
N SER A 301 12.99 -0.60 -1.20
CA SER A 301 11.98 0.45 -1.18
C SER A 301 12.34 1.62 -2.12
N ILE A 302 13.60 2.03 -2.15
CA ILE A 302 14.07 3.07 -3.07
C ILE A 302 13.95 2.59 -4.53
N ASN A 303 14.36 1.34 -4.82
CA ASN A 303 14.28 0.79 -6.16
C ASN A 303 12.84 0.70 -6.67
N ALA A 304 11.92 0.30 -5.78
CA ALA A 304 10.49 0.16 -6.09
C ALA A 304 9.75 1.48 -6.28
N SER A 305 10.31 2.60 -5.80
CA SER A 305 9.62 3.90 -5.90
C SER A 305 9.53 4.37 -7.36
N PHE A 306 8.39 4.96 -7.70
CA PHE A 306 8.15 5.53 -9.04
C PHE A 306 8.68 6.96 -9.16
N VAL A 307 9.98 7.11 -8.89
CA VAL A 307 10.71 8.38 -9.07
C VAL A 307 11.90 8.17 -10.00
N ASP A 308 12.48 9.27 -10.47
CA ASP A 308 13.61 9.23 -11.39
C ASP A 308 14.90 8.67 -10.75
N GLU A 309 15.81 8.15 -11.57
CA GLU A 309 17.08 7.57 -11.10
C GLU A 309 18.01 8.57 -10.39
N PRO A 310 18.12 9.85 -10.79
CA PRO A 310 18.85 10.85 -9.99
C PRO A 310 18.35 10.96 -8.55
N THR A 311 17.03 10.98 -8.35
CA THR A 311 16.39 10.99 -7.02
C THR A 311 16.71 9.73 -6.26
N LYS A 312 16.53 8.54 -6.86
CA LYS A 312 16.87 7.24 -6.24
C LYS A 312 18.36 7.20 -5.81
N LYS A 313 19.26 7.69 -6.67
CA LYS A 313 20.70 7.74 -6.37
C LYS A 313 21.00 8.62 -5.15
N THR A 314 20.32 9.77 -5.06
CA THR A 314 20.44 10.68 -3.92
C THR A 314 19.96 10.01 -2.64
N TRP A 315 18.79 9.39 -2.65
CA TRP A 315 18.22 8.70 -1.50
C TRP A 315 19.06 7.51 -1.05
N ARG A 316 19.57 6.69 -1.99
CA ARG A 316 20.50 5.58 -1.63
C ARG A 316 21.70 6.12 -0.85
N ARG A 317 22.32 7.21 -1.31
CA ARG A 317 23.47 7.81 -0.62
C ARG A 317 23.10 8.32 0.77
N GLU A 318 22.02 9.07 0.89
CA GLU A 318 21.67 9.79 2.11
C GLU A 318 21.04 8.86 3.15
N TRP A 319 20.04 8.07 2.75
CA TRP A 319 19.33 7.23 3.68
C TRP A 319 20.14 6.02 4.17
N LEU A 320 21.00 5.47 3.31
CA LEU A 320 21.89 4.40 3.75
C LEU A 320 23.02 4.91 4.66
N ALA A 321 23.54 6.13 4.42
CA ALA A 321 24.50 6.74 5.33
C ALA A 321 23.89 6.97 6.72
N GLU A 322 22.65 7.45 6.79
CA GLU A 322 21.93 7.62 8.04
C GLU A 322 21.66 6.28 8.74
N PHE A 323 21.20 5.27 7.98
CA PHE A 323 21.02 3.92 8.53
C PHE A 323 22.33 3.39 9.14
N ASP A 324 23.45 3.53 8.41
CA ASP A 324 24.76 3.03 8.84
C ASP A 324 25.22 3.74 10.14
N GLU A 325 24.92 5.03 10.33
CA GLU A 325 25.18 5.74 11.60
C GLU A 325 24.27 5.25 12.73
N LEU A 326 22.96 5.13 12.50
CA LEU A 326 22.03 4.59 13.49
C LEU A 326 22.40 3.16 13.90
N ARG A 327 22.84 2.34 12.93
CA ARG A 327 23.30 0.96 13.18
C ARG A 327 24.50 0.89 14.11
N LYS A 328 25.40 1.87 14.07
CA LYS A 328 26.56 1.93 14.98
C LYS A 328 26.12 2.20 16.43
N SER A 329 25.12 3.05 16.64
CA SER A 329 24.61 3.37 17.98
C SER A 329 24.01 2.15 18.68
N LEU A 330 23.29 1.28 17.92
CA LEU A 330 22.73 0.05 18.47
C LEU A 330 23.77 -0.95 18.95
N LYS A 331 24.96 -1.01 18.31
CA LYS A 331 26.02 -1.94 18.71
C LYS A 331 26.65 -1.60 20.06
N SER A 332 26.54 -0.35 20.52
CA SER A 332 27.12 0.08 21.80
C SER A 332 26.22 -0.19 23.03
N GLU A 333 24.91 -0.42 22.82
CA GLU A 333 23.95 -0.52 23.93
C GLU A 333 23.41 -1.95 24.19
N GLN A 334 23.52 -2.88 23.26
CA GLN A 334 22.84 -4.19 23.34
C GLN A 334 23.73 -5.42 23.52
N PHE A 335 25.04 -5.26 23.67
CA PHE A 335 25.98 -6.37 23.87
C PHE A 335 26.85 -6.22 25.12
N ASN A 336 26.40 -5.42 26.11
CA ASN A 336 26.97 -5.39 27.45
C ASN A 336 26.01 -5.99 28.46
#